data_2a9755da12633f08d2b838f1237f8847
#
_entry.id   2a9755da12633f08d2b838f1237f8847
#
_cell.length_a   1.000
_cell.length_b   1.000
_cell.length_c   1.000
_cell.angle_alpha   90.00
_cell.angle_beta   90.00
_cell.angle_gamma   90.00
#
_symmetry.space_group_name_H-M   'P 1'
#
loop_
_entity.id
_entity.type
_entity.pdbx_description
1 polymer ?
#
loop_
_entity_poly.entity_id
_entity_poly.type
_entity_poly.pdbx_seq_one_letter_code
_entity_poly.pdbx_strand_id
1 'polypeptide(L)'
;PGAWGWGVLTGVVFVIISLGILGGWLTHRIRYGKTRVDRAAGRLGRGRDIEGIRTKDVAAKAERLGITASPGVLIGKSVSTGAMLYGSWEDMHIDIWGPRTGKTTSRAVPAILDAPGAVVVTSNKRDVVDATRDPRADKGPVWVFDPQGIALEEPTWWWDPLSYVTDEVRAAKLAEHFAA
;
A
#
# COMPACT_ATOMS: atom_id res chain seq x y z
N PRO A 1 6.06 -16.07 65.46
CA PRO A 1 6.68 -16.15 64.15
C PRO A 1 7.85 -15.20 64.11
N GLY A 2 9.06 -15.74 63.99
CA GLY A 2 10.30 -14.93 63.99
C GLY A 2 10.37 -14.04 62.77
N ALA A 3 11.23 -13.01 62.75
CA ALA A 3 11.41 -12.04 61.67
C ALA A 3 11.56 -12.67 60.27
N TRP A 4 12.07 -13.86 60.18
CA TRP A 4 12.21 -14.68 58.96
C TRP A 4 10.84 -15.06 58.33
N GLY A 5 9.79 -15.33 59.16
CA GLY A 5 8.48 -15.68 58.63
C GLY A 5 7.80 -14.51 57.94
N TRP A 6 7.99 -13.31 58.42
CA TRP A 6 7.43 -12.09 57.80
C TRP A 6 8.16 -11.76 56.50
N GLY A 7 9.48 -11.99 56.40
CA GLY A 7 10.24 -11.78 55.18
C GLY A 7 9.82 -12.73 54.04
N VAL A 8 9.55 -14.00 54.35
CA VAL A 8 9.09 -14.98 53.36
C VAL A 8 7.65 -14.63 52.90
N LEU A 9 6.78 -14.23 53.81
CA LEU A 9 5.38 -13.91 53.49
C LEU A 9 5.27 -12.66 52.61
N THR A 10 6.06 -11.61 52.89
CA THR A 10 6.13 -10.41 52.05
C THR A 10 6.71 -10.71 50.66
N GLY A 11 7.73 -11.59 50.58
CA GLY A 11 8.30 -12.02 49.29
C GLY A 11 7.29 -12.76 48.42
N VAL A 12 6.53 -13.69 49.00
CA VAL A 12 5.50 -14.44 48.27
C VAL A 12 4.36 -13.53 47.79
N VAL A 13 3.92 -12.60 48.63
CA VAL A 13 2.87 -11.61 48.24
C VAL A 13 3.37 -10.73 47.07
N PHE A 14 4.61 -10.27 47.13
CA PHE A 14 5.18 -9.46 46.05
C PHE A 14 5.27 -10.23 44.71
N VAL A 15 5.65 -11.49 44.72
CA VAL A 15 5.69 -12.35 43.54
C VAL A 15 4.29 -12.56 42.97
N ILE A 16 3.27 -12.81 43.78
CA ILE A 16 1.88 -12.99 43.33
C ILE A 16 1.36 -11.71 42.67
N ILE A 17 1.60 -10.55 43.30
CA ILE A 17 1.18 -9.25 42.75
C ILE A 17 1.90 -8.99 41.39
N SER A 18 3.17 -9.24 41.34
CA SER A 18 3.98 -9.04 40.09
C SER A 18 3.49 -9.95 38.95
N LEU A 19 3.20 -11.22 39.23
CA LEU A 19 2.61 -12.14 38.27
C LEU A 19 1.19 -11.73 37.85
N GLY A 20 0.39 -11.20 38.77
CA GLY A 20 -0.93 -10.67 38.47
C GLY A 20 -0.90 -9.44 37.56
N ILE A 21 0.00 -8.50 37.82
CA ILE A 21 0.23 -7.31 36.97
C ILE A 21 0.74 -7.72 35.60
N LEU A 22 1.73 -8.61 35.52
CA LEU A 22 2.28 -9.10 34.24
C LEU A 22 1.21 -9.84 33.42
N GLY A 23 0.42 -10.71 34.08
CA GLY A 23 -0.70 -11.42 33.44
C GLY A 23 -1.79 -10.47 32.95
N GLY A 24 -2.15 -9.48 33.77
CA GLY A 24 -3.10 -8.42 33.39
C GLY A 24 -2.60 -7.58 32.21
N TRP A 25 -1.33 -7.19 32.21
CA TRP A 25 -0.71 -6.45 31.12
C TRP A 25 -0.66 -7.27 29.82
N LEU A 26 -0.27 -8.55 29.91
CA LEU A 26 -0.25 -9.46 28.75
C LEU A 26 -1.65 -9.69 28.17
N THR A 27 -2.64 -9.93 29.02
CA THR A 27 -4.03 -10.12 28.56
C THR A 27 -4.64 -8.85 28.01
N HIS A 28 -4.33 -7.68 28.58
CA HIS A 28 -4.72 -6.37 28.06
C HIS A 28 -4.12 -6.15 26.65
N ARG A 29 -2.84 -6.39 26.49
CA ARG A 29 -2.15 -6.27 25.19
C ARG A 29 -2.72 -7.21 24.13
N ILE A 30 -3.12 -8.43 24.52
CA ILE A 30 -3.70 -9.44 23.61
C ILE A 30 -5.18 -9.09 23.28
N ARG A 31 -5.95 -8.57 24.22
CA ARG A 31 -7.39 -8.30 24.04
C ARG A 31 -7.69 -6.96 23.38
N TYR A 32 -6.97 -5.90 23.72
CA TYR A 32 -7.27 -4.54 23.25
C TYR A 32 -6.57 -4.16 21.94
N GLY A 33 -5.62 -4.95 21.47
CA GLY A 33 -4.91 -4.71 20.18
C GLY A 33 -5.63 -5.25 18.95
N LYS A 34 -6.72 -6.04 19.09
CA LYS A 34 -7.37 -6.69 17.94
C LYS A 34 -8.71 -6.05 17.60
N THR A 35 -8.76 -5.39 16.46
CA THR A 35 -10.00 -4.88 15.88
C THR A 35 -10.93 -6.03 15.45
N ARG A 36 -12.16 -5.68 15.05
CA ARG A 36 -13.11 -6.67 14.50
C ARG A 36 -12.57 -7.31 13.22
N VAL A 37 -11.77 -6.56 12.45
CA VAL A 37 -11.08 -7.02 11.22
C VAL A 37 -9.97 -8.00 11.58
N ASP A 38 -9.18 -7.73 12.63
CA ASP A 38 -8.10 -8.63 13.08
C ASP A 38 -8.61 -9.99 13.51
N ARG A 39 -9.86 -10.08 14.03
CA ARG A 39 -10.49 -11.36 14.35
C ARG A 39 -10.82 -12.18 13.11
N ALA A 40 -11.09 -11.56 11.99
CA ALA A 40 -11.29 -12.23 10.70
C ALA A 40 -9.97 -12.73 10.08
N ALA A 41 -8.82 -12.23 10.53
CA ALA A 41 -7.50 -12.62 10.03
C ALA A 41 -7.23 -14.13 10.15
N GLY A 42 -7.91 -14.83 11.06
CA GLY A 42 -7.85 -16.28 11.17
C GLY A 42 -8.34 -17.03 9.94
N ARG A 43 -9.14 -16.37 9.09
CA ARG A 43 -9.69 -16.93 7.84
C ARG A 43 -8.89 -16.51 6.60
N LEU A 44 -7.91 -15.63 6.76
CA LEU A 44 -7.03 -15.23 5.66
C LEU A 44 -5.99 -16.32 5.38
N GLY A 45 -5.55 -16.39 4.14
CA GLY A 45 -4.52 -17.30 3.67
C GLY A 45 -3.24 -17.23 4.50
N ARG A 46 -2.60 -18.36 4.71
CA ARG A 46 -1.36 -18.51 5.50
C ARG A 46 -0.43 -19.50 4.81
N GLY A 47 0.85 -19.44 5.19
CA GLY A 47 1.81 -20.39 4.69
C GLY A 47 1.87 -20.41 3.17
N ARG A 48 1.48 -21.51 2.54
CA ARG A 48 1.49 -21.69 1.09
C ARG A 48 0.51 -20.79 0.34
N ASP A 49 -0.62 -20.43 0.95
CA ASP A 49 -1.64 -19.59 0.30
C ASP A 49 -1.13 -18.18 -0.05
N ILE A 50 -0.09 -17.71 0.63
CA ILE A 50 0.51 -16.38 0.43
C ILE A 50 1.93 -16.44 -0.16
N GLU A 51 2.42 -17.60 -0.58
CA GLU A 51 3.79 -17.75 -1.11
C GLU A 51 4.01 -16.80 -2.29
N GLY A 52 3.29 -16.82 -3.31
CA GLY A 52 3.53 -16.01 -4.51
C GLY A 52 3.49 -14.48 -4.32
N ILE A 53 3.02 -14.00 -3.15
CA ILE A 53 2.88 -12.56 -2.83
C ILE A 53 3.78 -12.11 -1.67
N ARG A 54 4.69 -12.96 -1.18
CA ARG A 54 5.68 -12.57 -0.17
C ARG A 54 6.79 -11.74 -0.81
N THR A 55 7.39 -10.87 -0.03
CA THR A 55 8.50 -10.01 -0.46
C THR A 55 9.56 -10.77 -1.24
N LYS A 56 10.00 -11.95 -0.74
CA LYS A 56 11.04 -12.75 -1.40
C LYS A 56 10.64 -13.22 -2.80
N ASP A 57 9.43 -13.73 -2.93
CA ASP A 57 8.96 -14.33 -4.19
C ASP A 57 8.72 -13.25 -5.25
N VAL A 58 8.17 -12.11 -4.82
CA VAL A 58 7.89 -10.97 -5.71
C VAL A 58 9.19 -10.24 -6.08
N ALA A 59 10.15 -10.11 -5.14
CA ALA A 59 11.46 -9.53 -5.43
C ALA A 59 12.23 -10.33 -6.49
N ALA A 60 12.14 -11.66 -6.46
CA ALA A 60 12.74 -12.50 -7.51
C ALA A 60 12.11 -12.28 -8.90
N LYS A 61 10.81 -11.95 -8.95
CA LYS A 61 10.14 -11.55 -10.20
C LYS A 61 10.61 -10.16 -10.65
N ALA A 62 10.70 -9.19 -9.73
CA ALA A 62 11.17 -7.84 -10.03
C ALA A 62 12.60 -7.85 -10.56
N GLU A 63 13.49 -8.64 -9.99
CA GLU A 63 14.87 -8.81 -10.44
C GLU A 63 14.95 -9.30 -11.90
N ARG A 64 14.11 -10.26 -12.29
CA ARG A 64 14.01 -10.72 -13.69
C ARG A 64 13.57 -9.62 -14.66
N LEU A 65 12.83 -8.63 -14.17
CA LEU A 65 12.40 -7.46 -14.93
C LEU A 65 13.45 -6.33 -14.91
N GLY A 66 14.58 -6.53 -14.23
CA GLY A 66 15.59 -5.49 -14.04
C GLY A 66 15.19 -4.41 -13.02
N ILE A 67 14.20 -4.66 -12.18
CA ILE A 67 13.68 -3.71 -11.20
C ILE A 67 14.33 -4.00 -9.84
N THR A 68 15.05 -3.01 -9.30
CA THR A 68 15.74 -3.10 -8.01
C THR A 68 15.16 -2.16 -6.94
N ALA A 69 14.39 -1.16 -7.36
CA ALA A 69 13.91 -0.10 -6.46
C ALA A 69 12.78 -0.54 -5.53
N SER A 70 11.92 -1.47 -5.98
CA SER A 70 10.79 -1.99 -5.18
C SER A 70 10.46 -3.40 -5.63
N PRO A 71 10.12 -4.31 -4.71
CA PRO A 71 9.77 -5.69 -5.08
C PRO A 71 8.49 -5.78 -5.88
N GLY A 72 7.56 -4.85 -5.70
CA GLY A 72 6.26 -4.85 -6.35
C GLY A 72 5.31 -3.83 -5.74
N VAL A 73 4.05 -3.91 -6.11
CA VAL A 73 2.98 -3.06 -5.57
C VAL A 73 2.57 -3.56 -4.18
N LEU A 74 2.73 -2.74 -3.15
CA LEU A 74 2.39 -3.11 -1.77
C LEU A 74 0.90 -3.42 -1.64
N ILE A 75 0.55 -4.63 -1.23
CA ILE A 75 -0.82 -5.05 -0.90
C ILE A 75 -1.13 -4.69 0.56
N GLY A 76 -0.21 -4.97 1.46
CA GLY A 76 -0.38 -4.72 2.88
C GLY A 76 0.50 -5.62 3.75
N LYS A 77 0.14 -5.72 5.02
CA LYS A 77 0.85 -6.52 6.01
C LYS A 77 -0.04 -7.65 6.52
N SER A 78 0.46 -8.88 6.46
CA SER A 78 -0.25 -10.04 7.02
C SER A 78 -0.46 -9.87 8.52
N VAL A 79 -1.71 -9.89 8.97
CA VAL A 79 -2.07 -9.75 10.40
C VAL A 79 -1.55 -10.93 11.22
N SER A 80 -1.52 -12.12 10.63
CA SER A 80 -1.12 -13.35 11.34
C SER A 80 0.40 -13.49 11.48
N THR A 81 1.17 -13.07 10.49
CA THR A 81 2.63 -13.31 10.44
C THR A 81 3.44 -12.01 10.53
N GLY A 82 2.81 -10.85 10.30
CA GLY A 82 3.51 -9.57 10.19
C GLY A 82 4.29 -9.40 8.89
N ALA A 83 4.24 -10.36 7.97
CA ALA A 83 4.96 -10.30 6.70
C ALA A 83 4.34 -9.25 5.77
N MET A 84 5.18 -8.51 5.04
CA MET A 84 4.75 -7.62 3.97
C MET A 84 4.36 -8.44 2.75
N LEU A 85 3.26 -8.08 2.11
CA LEU A 85 2.69 -8.74 0.94
C LEU A 85 2.67 -7.76 -0.22
N TYR A 86 3.14 -8.23 -1.38
CA TYR A 86 3.24 -7.45 -2.61
C TYR A 86 2.60 -8.21 -3.76
N GLY A 87 2.05 -7.48 -4.74
CA GLY A 87 1.79 -8.02 -6.06
C GLY A 87 2.95 -7.69 -7.00
N SER A 88 3.20 -8.50 -7.99
CA SER A 88 4.22 -8.23 -8.99
C SER A 88 3.89 -6.98 -9.81
N TRP A 89 4.90 -6.33 -10.39
CA TRP A 89 4.71 -5.24 -11.35
C TRP A 89 4.04 -5.69 -12.66
N GLU A 90 4.01 -7.00 -12.92
CA GLU A 90 3.30 -7.59 -14.06
C GLU A 90 1.86 -7.96 -13.75
N ASP A 91 1.47 -7.97 -12.47
CA ASP A 91 0.13 -8.40 -12.04
C ASP A 91 -0.88 -7.26 -12.24
N MET A 92 -2.08 -7.62 -12.65
CA MET A 92 -3.22 -6.70 -12.65
C MET A 92 -3.85 -6.68 -11.26
N HIS A 93 -4.09 -5.49 -10.70
CA HIS A 93 -4.66 -5.31 -9.38
C HIS A 93 -6.06 -4.72 -9.46
N ILE A 94 -6.99 -5.32 -8.71
CA ILE A 94 -8.35 -4.80 -8.54
C ILE A 94 -8.59 -4.57 -7.05
N ASP A 95 -8.82 -3.33 -6.66
CA ASP A 95 -9.08 -2.93 -5.28
C ASP A 95 -10.54 -2.52 -5.09
N ILE A 96 -11.31 -3.36 -4.38
CA ILE A 96 -12.73 -3.11 -4.09
C ILE A 96 -12.86 -2.59 -2.66
N TRP A 97 -13.20 -1.31 -2.54
CA TRP A 97 -13.27 -0.61 -1.27
C TRP A 97 -14.57 0.19 -1.14
N GLY A 98 -15.05 0.32 0.08
CA GLY A 98 -16.17 1.22 0.37
C GLY A 98 -15.81 2.71 0.22
N PRO A 99 -16.80 3.60 0.16
CA PRO A 99 -16.57 5.04 0.19
C PRO A 99 -15.84 5.48 1.46
N ARG A 100 -14.92 6.45 1.36
CA ARG A 100 -14.19 7.06 2.50
C ARG A 100 -13.41 6.07 3.38
N THR A 101 -12.96 4.96 2.82
CA THR A 101 -12.18 3.94 3.53
C THR A 101 -10.68 4.11 3.38
N GLY A 102 -10.21 5.20 2.77
CA GLY A 102 -8.78 5.51 2.63
C GLY A 102 -8.09 4.81 1.45
N LYS A 103 -8.82 4.33 0.44
CA LYS A 103 -8.21 3.64 -0.71
C LYS A 103 -7.14 4.46 -1.42
N THR A 104 -7.35 5.76 -1.60
CA THR A 104 -6.38 6.66 -2.24
C THR A 104 -5.08 6.71 -1.46
N THR A 105 -5.17 7.03 -0.16
CA THR A 105 -4.00 7.21 0.72
C THR A 105 -3.28 5.90 1.06
N SER A 106 -4.03 4.79 1.17
CA SER A 106 -3.45 3.51 1.60
C SER A 106 -3.02 2.62 0.43
N ARG A 107 -3.49 2.88 -0.80
CA ARG A 107 -3.25 2.01 -1.94
C ARG A 107 -2.74 2.75 -3.16
N ALA A 108 -3.48 3.74 -3.66
CA ALA A 108 -3.13 4.43 -4.90
C ALA A 108 -1.85 5.27 -4.74
N VAL A 109 -1.78 6.12 -3.73
CA VAL A 109 -0.62 6.99 -3.50
C VAL A 109 0.67 6.19 -3.29
N PRO A 110 0.75 5.18 -2.40
CA PRO A 110 1.93 4.34 -2.28
C PRO A 110 2.32 3.66 -3.59
N ALA A 111 1.36 3.10 -4.34
CA ALA A 111 1.65 2.45 -5.62
C ALA A 111 2.27 3.41 -6.65
N ILE A 112 1.76 4.66 -6.71
CA ILE A 112 2.29 5.70 -7.59
C ILE A 112 3.71 6.10 -7.16
N LEU A 113 3.95 6.29 -5.87
CA LEU A 113 5.25 6.74 -5.35
C LEU A 113 6.33 5.67 -5.46
N ASP A 114 5.97 4.39 -5.26
CA ASP A 114 6.88 3.26 -5.30
C ASP A 114 7.17 2.77 -6.72
N ALA A 115 6.38 3.20 -7.70
CA ALA A 115 6.55 2.76 -9.10
C ALA A 115 7.97 3.07 -9.60
N PRO A 116 8.66 2.06 -10.18
CA PRO A 116 10.06 2.17 -10.61
C PRO A 116 10.27 2.97 -11.90
N GLY A 117 9.21 3.13 -12.68
CA GLY A 117 9.25 3.77 -14.00
C GLY A 117 8.14 4.79 -14.21
N ALA A 118 7.75 4.97 -15.46
CA ALA A 118 6.65 5.85 -15.83
C ALA A 118 5.31 5.37 -15.24
N VAL A 119 4.47 6.33 -14.85
CA VAL A 119 3.15 6.04 -14.27
C VAL A 119 2.11 6.88 -15.00
N VAL A 120 1.02 6.25 -15.41
CA VAL A 120 -0.18 6.94 -15.90
C VAL A 120 -1.27 6.81 -14.84
N VAL A 121 -1.83 7.92 -14.42
CA VAL A 121 -2.87 7.95 -13.39
C VAL A 121 -4.09 8.68 -13.92
N THR A 122 -5.27 8.08 -13.75
CA THR A 122 -6.55 8.73 -14.04
C THR A 122 -7.32 8.91 -12.73
N SER A 123 -7.79 10.11 -12.47
CA SER A 123 -8.56 10.43 -11.27
C SER A 123 -9.54 11.56 -11.57
N ASN A 124 -10.72 11.49 -10.96
CA ASN A 124 -11.68 12.58 -10.95
C ASN A 124 -11.58 13.42 -9.66
N LYS A 125 -10.42 13.40 -8.99
CA LYS A 125 -10.17 14.13 -7.74
C LYS A 125 -8.76 14.67 -7.72
N ARG A 126 -8.62 15.84 -7.11
CA ARG A 126 -7.35 16.53 -6.91
C ARG A 126 -6.40 15.82 -5.94
N ASP A 127 -6.94 15.08 -4.95
CA ASP A 127 -6.17 14.48 -3.85
C ASP A 127 -4.96 13.64 -4.30
N VAL A 128 -5.07 12.98 -5.45
CA VAL A 128 -3.96 12.19 -6.01
C VAL A 128 -2.83 13.10 -6.51
N VAL A 129 -3.17 14.18 -7.23
CA VAL A 129 -2.19 15.15 -7.73
C VAL A 129 -1.46 15.79 -6.56
N ASP A 130 -2.19 16.30 -5.56
CA ASP A 130 -1.62 16.95 -4.38
C ASP A 130 -0.64 16.04 -3.62
N ALA A 131 -0.95 14.74 -3.54
CA ALA A 131 -0.14 13.79 -2.79
C ALA A 131 1.07 13.23 -3.56
N THR A 132 1.08 13.28 -4.89
CA THR A 132 2.06 12.53 -5.69
C THR A 132 2.89 13.38 -6.65
N ARG A 133 2.42 14.55 -7.07
CA ARG A 133 3.10 15.39 -8.06
C ARG A 133 4.52 15.73 -7.63
N ASP A 134 4.67 16.38 -6.49
CA ASP A 134 5.97 16.90 -6.05
C ASP A 134 6.97 15.77 -5.75
N PRO A 135 6.61 14.70 -5.00
CA PRO A 135 7.52 13.57 -4.81
C PRO A 135 7.87 12.82 -6.10
N ARG A 136 6.99 12.84 -7.10
CA ARG A 136 7.29 12.21 -8.41
C ARG A 136 8.16 13.12 -9.28
N ALA A 137 8.07 14.42 -9.13
CA ALA A 137 8.90 15.38 -9.85
C ALA A 137 10.41 15.19 -9.55
N ASP A 138 10.76 14.70 -8.35
CA ASP A 138 12.12 14.32 -8.00
C ASP A 138 12.66 13.12 -8.82
N LYS A 139 11.78 12.30 -9.36
CA LYS A 139 12.13 11.11 -10.16
C LYS A 139 12.10 11.37 -11.68
N GLY A 140 11.36 12.39 -12.12
CA GLY A 140 11.22 12.72 -13.53
C GLY A 140 10.10 13.72 -13.80
N PRO A 141 9.89 14.12 -15.04
CA PRO A 141 8.88 15.10 -15.42
C PRO A 141 7.46 14.58 -15.09
N VAL A 142 6.61 15.47 -14.58
CA VAL A 142 5.21 15.20 -14.27
C VAL A 142 4.33 16.10 -15.13
N TRP A 143 3.39 15.51 -15.83
CA TRP A 143 2.41 16.22 -16.65
C TRP A 143 1.00 15.99 -16.06
N VAL A 144 0.28 17.07 -15.86
CA VAL A 144 -1.12 17.02 -15.42
C VAL A 144 -1.99 17.43 -16.60
N PHE A 145 -2.86 16.53 -17.06
CA PHE A 145 -3.86 16.82 -18.09
C PHE A 145 -5.21 17.03 -17.39
N ASP A 146 -5.60 18.27 -17.24
CA ASP A 146 -6.80 18.67 -16.50
C ASP A 146 -7.74 19.56 -17.33
N PRO A 147 -8.37 19.02 -18.38
CA PRO A 147 -9.25 19.79 -19.27
C PRO A 147 -10.52 20.31 -18.58
N GLN A 148 -10.87 19.75 -17.42
CA GLN A 148 -12.06 20.12 -16.64
C GLN A 148 -11.75 21.03 -15.46
N GLY A 149 -10.48 21.35 -15.20
CA GLY A 149 -10.07 22.17 -14.08
C GLY A 149 -10.30 21.54 -12.69
N ILE A 150 -10.33 20.21 -12.59
CA ILE A 150 -10.59 19.50 -11.33
C ILE A 150 -9.38 19.60 -10.39
N ALA A 151 -8.19 19.50 -10.93
CA ALA A 151 -6.95 19.64 -10.16
C ALA A 151 -6.60 21.09 -9.86
N LEU A 152 -7.26 22.05 -10.52
CA LEU A 152 -6.97 23.48 -10.43
C LEU A 152 -5.49 23.80 -10.73
N GLU A 153 -4.89 23.04 -11.63
CA GLU A 153 -3.53 23.23 -12.10
C GLU A 153 -3.52 24.14 -13.33
N GLU A 154 -2.55 25.05 -13.38
CA GLU A 154 -2.35 25.84 -14.57
C GLU A 154 -1.88 24.94 -15.73
N PRO A 155 -2.44 25.08 -16.94
CA PRO A 155 -2.03 24.29 -18.10
C PRO A 155 -0.56 24.63 -18.46
N THR A 156 0.34 23.69 -18.18
CA THR A 156 1.78 23.86 -18.47
C THR A 156 2.21 23.15 -19.76
N TRP A 157 1.33 22.36 -20.33
CA TRP A 157 1.57 21.62 -21.56
C TRP A 157 0.25 21.36 -22.29
N TRP A 158 0.36 21.02 -23.54
CA TRP A 158 -0.77 20.61 -24.36
C TRP A 158 -0.36 19.44 -25.25
N TRP A 159 -1.30 18.63 -25.63
CA TRP A 159 -1.10 17.54 -26.53
C TRP A 159 -1.63 17.92 -27.91
N ASP A 160 -0.76 17.80 -28.92
CA ASP A 160 -1.14 17.94 -30.31
C ASP A 160 -1.34 16.56 -30.92
N PRO A 161 -2.59 16.09 -31.07
CA PRO A 161 -2.86 14.79 -31.68
C PRO A 161 -2.39 14.71 -33.12
N LEU A 162 -2.31 15.85 -33.83
CA LEU A 162 -1.91 15.87 -35.23
C LEU A 162 -0.39 15.69 -35.40
N SER A 163 0.40 15.96 -34.37
CA SER A 163 1.85 15.71 -34.40
C SER A 163 2.21 14.22 -34.57
N TYR A 164 1.28 13.33 -34.24
CA TYR A 164 1.41 11.89 -34.48
C TYR A 164 1.25 11.50 -35.95
N VAL A 165 0.55 12.33 -36.75
CA VAL A 165 0.17 12.04 -38.13
C VAL A 165 1.31 12.37 -39.08
N THR A 166 2.04 11.37 -39.51
CA THR A 166 3.14 11.50 -40.50
C THR A 166 2.83 10.82 -41.82
N ASP A 167 1.76 10.04 -41.87
CA ASP A 167 1.31 9.28 -43.04
C ASP A 167 -0.19 8.96 -42.96
N GLU A 168 -0.77 8.48 -44.08
CA GLU A 168 -2.20 8.17 -44.20
C GLU A 168 -2.66 7.06 -43.23
N VAL A 169 -1.80 6.09 -42.93
CA VAL A 169 -2.14 4.98 -42.01
C VAL A 169 -2.31 5.50 -40.60
N ARG A 170 -1.44 6.41 -40.16
CA ARG A 170 -1.54 7.05 -38.84
C ARG A 170 -2.73 8.00 -38.76
N ALA A 171 -3.03 8.70 -39.86
CA ALA A 171 -4.23 9.52 -39.95
C ALA A 171 -5.50 8.68 -39.77
N ALA A 172 -5.60 7.56 -40.48
CA ALA A 172 -6.74 6.64 -40.36
C ALA A 172 -6.89 6.08 -38.95
N LYS A 173 -5.79 5.64 -38.30
CA LYS A 173 -5.81 5.16 -36.93
C LYS A 173 -6.23 6.23 -35.92
N LEU A 174 -5.75 7.45 -36.08
CA LEU A 174 -6.15 8.56 -35.23
C LEU A 174 -7.64 8.86 -35.38
N ALA A 175 -8.14 8.92 -36.61
CA ALA A 175 -9.54 9.13 -36.90
C ALA A 175 -10.43 8.03 -36.28
N GLU A 176 -10.03 6.77 -36.35
CA GLU A 176 -10.72 5.64 -35.72
C GLU A 176 -10.88 5.84 -34.20
N HIS A 177 -9.82 6.27 -33.52
CA HIS A 177 -9.85 6.53 -32.08
C HIS A 177 -10.74 7.71 -31.65
N PHE A 178 -10.95 8.67 -32.54
CA PHE A 178 -11.84 9.79 -32.28
C PHE A 178 -13.31 9.52 -32.71
N ALA A 179 -13.54 8.52 -33.55
CA ALA A 179 -14.87 8.16 -34.04
C ALA A 179 -15.57 7.08 -33.21
N ALA A 180 -14.85 6.41 -32.29
CA ALA A 180 -15.36 5.37 -31.40
C ALA A 180 -15.98 5.97 -30.13
#